data_de1a81db5ab77abbff8aa2b82e3c5f1b
#
_entry.id   de1a81db5ab77abbff8aa2b82e3c5f1b
#
_cell.length_a   1.000
_cell.length_b   1.000
_cell.length_c   1.000
_cell.angle_alpha   90.00
_cell.angle_beta   90.00
_cell.angle_gamma   90.00
#
_symmetry.space_group_name_H-M   'P 1'
#
loop_
_entity.id
_entity.type
_entity.pdbx_description
1 polymer ?
#
loop_
_entity_poly.entity_id
_entity_poly.type
_entity_poly.pdbx_seq_one_letter_code
_entity_poly.pdbx_strand_id
1 'polypeptide(L)'
;MSRFCTATLISLSLSLLPIVSDLSSALSAPLPIDMALVPAGEFLMGNPAGGDGLPDEQPQRLVYLAPFWIDRYEVTNDAYVRFVRTTGHRAPAHSNPASTLWEHNAPISGIGAHPVVNVSWEDSVAFCVWLGKRLPTEAEWEKAARGTDGRRYPWGNEWDFKKANSASYWAERTIDFQSGADWDAFWVNGEGAKISKEKGLKGNVLTMPVASFPESANPYGLYDMAGNVAEWVQDWYNPNYYKDAPLSDPQGPPRGAIKAMRGGSWLKPAISLRTSDRDWGTMDSRPSGTGFRCAMDAH
;
A
#
# COMPACT_ATOMS: atom_id res chain seq x y z
N MET A 1 32.67 88.92 -22.67
CA MET A 1 32.69 87.84 -23.67
C MET A 1 32.45 86.53 -22.89
N SER A 2 31.21 86.06 -22.91
CA SER A 2 30.73 84.91 -22.12
C SER A 2 30.81 83.64 -23.00
N ARG A 3 31.38 82.54 -22.50
CA ARG A 3 31.32 81.23 -23.12
C ARG A 3 30.54 80.34 -22.21
N PHE A 4 29.38 79.97 -22.67
CA PHE A 4 28.56 78.94 -22.07
C PHE A 4 29.13 77.53 -22.37
N CYS A 5 29.35 76.74 -21.35
CA CYS A 5 29.72 75.32 -21.46
C CYS A 5 28.47 74.49 -21.15
N THR A 6 27.95 73.84 -22.17
CA THR A 6 26.80 72.94 -22.03
C THR A 6 27.26 71.54 -21.61
N ALA A 7 26.89 71.07 -20.42
CA ALA A 7 27.15 69.73 -19.95
C ALA A 7 26.01 68.81 -20.35
N THR A 8 26.30 67.79 -21.16
CA THR A 8 25.35 66.75 -21.58
C THR A 8 25.35 65.66 -20.50
N LEU A 9 24.24 65.52 -19.82
CA LEU A 9 23.97 64.37 -18.90
C LEU A 9 23.53 63.15 -19.70
N ILE A 10 24.35 62.10 -19.70
CA ILE A 10 24.02 60.81 -20.20
C ILE A 10 23.37 60.00 -19.06
N SER A 11 22.08 59.79 -19.11
CA SER A 11 21.37 58.93 -18.19
C SER A 11 21.49 57.43 -18.63
N LEU A 12 22.22 56.64 -17.86
CA LEU A 12 22.31 55.20 -18.03
C LEU A 12 21.11 54.55 -17.32
N SER A 13 20.11 54.16 -18.07
CA SER A 13 18.99 53.34 -17.54
C SER A 13 19.41 51.89 -17.44
N LEU A 14 19.67 51.42 -16.19
CA LEU A 14 19.90 50.02 -15.87
C LEU A 14 18.54 49.29 -15.83
N SER A 15 18.19 48.59 -16.88
CA SER A 15 17.02 47.72 -16.89
C SER A 15 17.34 46.42 -16.11
N LEU A 16 16.88 46.34 -14.88
CA LEU A 16 16.81 45.10 -14.10
C LEU A 16 15.70 44.24 -14.68
N LEU A 17 16.06 43.24 -15.48
CA LEU A 17 15.17 42.14 -15.81
C LEU A 17 15.01 41.28 -14.55
N PRO A 18 13.77 40.93 -14.15
CA PRO A 18 13.57 39.97 -13.08
C PRO A 18 13.90 38.59 -13.63
N ILE A 19 14.99 37.97 -13.13
CA ILE A 19 15.20 36.54 -13.24
C ILE A 19 14.23 35.90 -12.25
N VAL A 20 12.98 35.75 -12.69
CA VAL A 20 12.06 34.80 -12.05
C VAL A 20 12.48 33.44 -12.59
N SER A 21 13.42 32.81 -11.93
CA SER A 21 13.74 31.41 -12.17
C SER A 21 12.51 30.58 -11.82
N ASP A 22 11.93 29.91 -12.84
CA ASP A 22 10.92 28.90 -12.73
C ASP A 22 11.39 27.73 -11.83
N LEU A 23 11.32 27.92 -10.52
CA LEU A 23 11.44 26.84 -9.54
C LEU A 23 10.16 25.99 -9.45
N SER A 24 9.11 26.40 -10.15
CA SER A 24 7.78 25.74 -10.11
C SER A 24 7.69 24.52 -11.04
N SER A 25 8.51 24.40 -12.08
CA SER A 25 8.42 23.31 -13.06
C SER A 25 9.21 22.04 -12.71
N ALA A 26 10.10 22.10 -11.72
CA ALA A 26 10.90 20.93 -11.33
C ALA A 26 10.20 19.98 -10.33
N LEU A 27 9.01 20.36 -9.81
CA LEU A 27 8.28 19.60 -8.78
C LEU A 27 7.07 18.82 -9.31
N SER A 28 6.75 18.92 -10.60
CA SER A 28 5.51 18.35 -11.17
C SER A 28 5.69 17.12 -12.07
N ALA A 29 6.87 16.51 -12.13
CA ALA A 29 6.98 15.23 -12.81
C ALA A 29 6.34 14.14 -11.93
N PRO A 30 5.31 13.43 -12.43
CA PRO A 30 4.74 12.31 -11.68
C PRO A 30 5.86 11.32 -11.37
N LEU A 31 5.82 10.77 -10.15
CA LEU A 31 6.73 9.68 -9.79
C LEU A 31 6.55 8.56 -10.82
N PRO A 32 7.60 7.99 -11.39
CA PRO A 32 7.49 6.81 -12.25
C PRO A 32 7.18 5.60 -11.35
N ILE A 33 5.94 5.52 -10.86
CA ILE A 33 5.45 4.34 -10.17
C ILE A 33 5.03 3.39 -11.29
N ASP A 34 5.74 2.29 -11.42
CA ASP A 34 5.47 1.24 -12.40
C ASP A 34 4.10 0.60 -12.08
N MET A 35 3.20 0.63 -13.06
CA MET A 35 1.84 0.08 -12.94
C MET A 35 1.67 -1.12 -13.87
N ALA A 36 0.78 -2.03 -13.50
CA ALA A 36 0.33 -3.12 -14.34
C ALA A 36 -1.11 -2.90 -14.78
N LEU A 37 -1.40 -3.19 -16.05
CA LEU A 37 -2.77 -3.22 -16.55
C LEU A 37 -3.41 -4.57 -16.17
N VAL A 38 -4.52 -4.51 -15.43
CA VAL A 38 -5.41 -5.66 -15.23
C VAL A 38 -6.54 -5.55 -16.25
N PRO A 39 -6.65 -6.49 -17.20
CA PRO A 39 -7.62 -6.39 -18.28
C PRO A 39 -9.05 -6.54 -17.78
N ALA A 40 -10.00 -5.97 -18.55
CA ALA A 40 -11.42 -6.19 -18.32
C ALA A 40 -11.77 -7.68 -18.33
N GLY A 41 -12.83 -8.06 -17.63
CA GLY A 41 -13.36 -9.42 -17.66
C GLY A 41 -13.72 -9.96 -16.29
N GLU A 42 -14.25 -11.16 -16.31
CA GLU A 42 -14.73 -11.87 -15.14
C GLU A 42 -13.59 -12.54 -14.36
N PHE A 43 -13.79 -12.67 -13.05
CA PHE A 43 -12.95 -13.48 -12.16
C PHE A 43 -13.78 -14.07 -11.03
N LEU A 44 -13.25 -15.11 -10.38
CA LEU A 44 -13.85 -15.72 -9.22
C LEU A 44 -13.44 -14.95 -7.96
N MET A 45 -14.35 -14.15 -7.39
CA MET A 45 -14.16 -13.39 -6.14
C MET A 45 -14.63 -14.21 -4.94
N GLY A 46 -13.86 -14.19 -3.87
CA GLY A 46 -14.20 -14.89 -2.63
C GLY A 46 -13.73 -16.34 -2.59
N ASN A 47 -14.22 -17.08 -1.60
CA ASN A 47 -13.85 -18.47 -1.34
C ASN A 47 -15.07 -19.39 -1.49
N PRO A 48 -14.92 -20.59 -2.10
CA PRO A 48 -16.04 -21.52 -2.26
C PRO A 48 -16.56 -22.05 -0.92
N ALA A 49 -17.83 -22.39 -0.89
CA ALA A 49 -18.45 -23.05 0.27
C ALA A 49 -17.72 -24.38 0.57
N GLY A 50 -17.38 -24.58 1.85
CA GLY A 50 -16.61 -25.76 2.27
C GLY A 50 -15.09 -25.65 2.00
N GLY A 51 -14.61 -24.52 1.46
CA GLY A 51 -13.19 -24.18 1.41
C GLY A 51 -12.64 -23.77 2.78
N ASP A 52 -11.38 -23.39 2.81
CA ASP A 52 -10.67 -22.95 4.02
C ASP A 52 -10.88 -21.48 4.38
N GLY A 53 -11.75 -20.78 3.62
CA GLY A 53 -12.05 -19.36 3.84
C GLY A 53 -12.96 -19.11 5.04
N LEU A 54 -12.87 -17.90 5.56
CA LEU A 54 -13.77 -17.41 6.60
C LEU A 54 -15.17 -17.13 6.03
N PRO A 55 -16.21 -17.04 6.88
CA PRO A 55 -17.59 -16.79 6.42
C PRO A 55 -17.77 -15.48 5.63
N ASP A 56 -16.94 -14.46 5.87
CA ASP A 56 -16.99 -13.18 5.20
C ASP A 56 -16.34 -13.17 3.80
N GLU A 57 -15.59 -14.23 3.46
CA GLU A 57 -15.08 -14.48 2.12
C GLU A 57 -16.12 -15.17 1.22
N GLN A 58 -17.28 -15.53 1.76
CA GLN A 58 -18.30 -16.32 1.07
C GLN A 58 -19.59 -15.54 0.79
N PRO A 59 -20.33 -15.89 -0.27
CA PRO A 59 -20.05 -16.97 -1.23
C PRO A 59 -18.98 -16.57 -2.26
N GLN A 60 -18.29 -17.57 -2.85
CA GLN A 60 -17.53 -17.32 -4.07
C GLN A 60 -18.49 -16.99 -5.20
N ARG A 61 -18.11 -16.00 -6.04
CA ARG A 61 -18.99 -15.46 -7.07
C ARG A 61 -18.19 -14.99 -8.28
N LEU A 62 -18.81 -15.09 -9.45
CA LEU A 62 -18.25 -14.58 -10.69
C LEU A 62 -18.53 -13.08 -10.78
N VAL A 63 -17.49 -12.24 -10.81
CA VAL A 63 -17.56 -10.78 -10.82
C VAL A 63 -16.86 -10.26 -12.05
N TYR A 64 -17.51 -9.35 -12.78
CA TYR A 64 -16.90 -8.61 -13.88
C TYR A 64 -16.29 -7.31 -13.38
N LEU A 65 -15.08 -6.99 -13.84
CA LEU A 65 -14.44 -5.68 -13.65
C LEU A 65 -14.05 -5.07 -14.99
N ALA A 66 -14.26 -3.76 -15.13
CA ALA A 66 -13.66 -2.94 -16.18
C ALA A 66 -12.13 -2.98 -16.08
N PRO A 67 -11.37 -2.60 -17.13
CA PRO A 67 -9.91 -2.60 -17.06
C PRO A 67 -9.44 -1.47 -16.13
N PHE A 68 -8.35 -1.73 -15.40
CA PHE A 68 -7.75 -0.74 -14.50
C PHE A 68 -6.23 -0.93 -14.43
N TRP A 69 -5.53 0.14 -14.07
CA TRP A 69 -4.12 0.10 -13.72
C TRP A 69 -3.97 -0.02 -12.20
N ILE A 70 -2.96 -0.75 -11.75
CA ILE A 70 -2.61 -0.89 -10.34
C ILE A 70 -1.08 -0.85 -10.17
N ASP A 71 -0.59 -0.22 -9.10
CA ASP A 71 0.84 -0.17 -8.81
C ASP A 71 1.41 -1.58 -8.63
N ARG A 72 2.56 -1.85 -9.26
CA ARG A 72 3.23 -3.17 -9.15
C ARG A 72 3.68 -3.48 -7.74
N TYR A 73 3.97 -2.47 -6.97
CA TYR A 73 4.51 -2.54 -5.62
C TYR A 73 3.65 -1.76 -4.64
N GLU A 74 3.80 -2.08 -3.37
CA GLU A 74 3.33 -1.24 -2.27
C GLU A 74 4.00 0.13 -2.34
N VAL A 75 3.33 1.19 -1.88
CA VAL A 75 3.91 2.54 -1.82
C VAL A 75 5.08 2.55 -0.84
N THR A 76 6.27 2.92 -1.32
CA THR A 76 7.49 2.93 -0.52
C THR A 76 7.65 4.19 0.33
N ASN A 77 8.53 4.12 1.35
CA ASN A 77 8.90 5.29 2.14
C ASN A 77 9.54 6.40 1.28
N ASP A 78 10.34 6.05 0.25
CA ASP A 78 10.92 7.02 -0.70
C ASP A 78 9.86 7.74 -1.53
N ALA A 79 8.79 7.06 -1.90
CA ALA A 79 7.66 7.69 -2.58
C ALA A 79 6.88 8.59 -1.62
N TYR A 80 6.60 8.08 -0.41
CA TYR A 80 5.78 8.80 0.55
C TYR A 80 6.46 10.05 1.13
N VAL A 81 7.79 10.07 1.30
CA VAL A 81 8.52 11.26 1.77
C VAL A 81 8.42 12.42 0.79
N ARG A 82 8.33 12.15 -0.51
CA ARG A 82 8.12 13.21 -1.52
C ARG A 82 6.75 13.86 -1.35
N PHE A 83 5.71 13.05 -1.11
CA PHE A 83 4.36 13.54 -0.81
C PHE A 83 4.35 14.43 0.44
N VAL A 84 4.92 13.96 1.55
CA VAL A 84 5.01 14.75 2.80
C VAL A 84 5.72 16.08 2.56
N ARG A 85 6.86 16.08 1.87
CA ARG A 85 7.63 17.30 1.59
C ARG A 85 6.93 18.26 0.66
N THR A 86 6.21 17.76 -0.34
CA THR A 86 5.54 18.60 -1.34
C THR A 86 4.25 19.22 -0.83
N THR A 87 3.48 18.47 -0.03
CA THR A 87 2.14 18.88 0.39
C THR A 87 2.08 19.40 1.83
N GLY A 88 3.08 19.13 2.64
CA GLY A 88 3.03 19.37 4.08
C GLY A 88 2.13 18.38 4.83
N HIS A 89 1.73 17.27 4.18
CA HIS A 89 0.95 16.23 4.85
C HIS A 89 1.71 15.67 6.05
N ARG A 90 0.98 15.19 7.05
CA ARG A 90 1.58 14.60 8.25
C ARG A 90 2.44 13.39 7.91
N ALA A 91 3.57 13.25 8.60
CA ALA A 91 4.42 12.07 8.50
C ALA A 91 3.75 10.85 9.13
N PRO A 92 4.06 9.62 8.65
CA PRO A 92 3.66 8.39 9.31
C PRO A 92 4.09 8.36 10.78
N ALA A 93 3.18 7.96 11.66
CA ALA A 93 3.46 7.90 13.09
C ALA A 93 2.71 6.74 13.75
N HIS A 94 3.42 5.96 14.54
CA HIS A 94 2.83 4.93 15.38
C HIS A 94 2.34 5.53 16.70
N SER A 95 1.31 4.95 17.32
CA SER A 95 0.81 5.37 18.64
C SER A 95 1.88 5.28 19.75
N ASN A 96 2.81 4.31 19.63
CA ASN A 96 4.03 4.27 20.44
C ASN A 96 5.18 4.95 19.68
N PRO A 97 5.69 6.10 20.11
CA PRO A 97 6.77 6.81 19.44
C PRO A 97 8.06 5.98 19.28
N ALA A 98 8.33 5.03 20.18
CA ALA A 98 9.49 4.15 20.08
C ALA A 98 9.43 3.22 18.86
N SER A 99 8.23 2.96 18.31
CA SER A 99 8.00 2.13 17.13
C SER A 99 7.83 2.93 15.84
N THR A 100 7.97 4.26 15.90
CA THR A 100 7.87 5.12 14.72
C THR A 100 9.12 4.97 13.85
N LEU A 101 8.91 4.62 12.57
CA LEU A 101 9.98 4.47 11.57
C LEU A 101 10.34 5.78 10.87
N TRP A 102 9.74 6.89 11.29
CA TRP A 102 9.96 8.22 10.72
C TRP A 102 10.43 9.20 11.80
N GLU A 103 11.40 10.04 11.45
CA GLU A 103 11.95 11.09 12.30
C GLU A 103 12.09 12.36 11.48
N HIS A 104 11.71 13.51 12.05
CA HIS A 104 11.82 14.84 11.38
C HIS A 104 11.21 14.87 9.96
N ASN A 105 10.04 14.25 9.78
CA ASN A 105 9.32 14.13 8.49
C ASN A 105 10.12 13.38 7.41
N ALA A 106 10.96 12.45 7.78
CA ALA A 106 11.68 11.56 6.88
C ALA A 106 11.76 10.15 7.47
N PRO A 107 11.81 9.11 6.63
CA PRO A 107 12.05 7.75 7.09
C PRO A 107 13.45 7.64 7.71
N ILE A 108 13.62 6.76 8.69
CA ILE A 108 14.95 6.42 9.21
C ILE A 108 15.84 5.86 8.09
N SER A 109 17.15 5.93 8.27
CA SER A 109 18.10 5.46 7.25
C SER A 109 17.90 3.98 6.91
N GLY A 110 17.99 3.65 5.62
CA GLY A 110 17.99 2.28 5.11
C GLY A 110 16.62 1.69 4.77
N ILE A 111 15.51 2.38 5.05
CA ILE A 111 14.16 1.85 4.78
C ILE A 111 13.44 2.51 3.60
N GLY A 112 14.15 3.27 2.78
CA GLY A 112 13.55 3.98 1.63
C GLY A 112 12.72 3.08 0.71
N ALA A 113 13.24 1.90 0.39
CA ALA A 113 12.59 0.91 -0.46
C ALA A 113 11.58 0.01 0.26
N HIS A 114 11.44 0.11 1.59
CA HIS A 114 10.38 -0.62 2.31
C HIS A 114 9.03 0.05 2.12
N PRO A 115 7.91 -0.70 2.22
CA PRO A 115 6.59 -0.10 2.19
C PRO A 115 6.42 0.92 3.31
N VAL A 116 5.69 1.97 3.05
CA VAL A 116 5.27 2.90 4.10
C VAL A 116 4.23 2.23 4.98
N VAL A 117 4.44 2.32 6.28
CA VAL A 117 3.51 1.82 7.32
C VAL A 117 3.17 2.94 8.30
N ASN A 118 2.31 2.67 9.27
CA ASN A 118 1.81 3.67 10.22
C ASN A 118 1.06 4.83 9.53
N VAL A 119 0.39 4.52 8.46
CA VAL A 119 -0.50 5.40 7.69
C VAL A 119 -1.95 4.97 7.87
N SER A 120 -2.86 5.93 7.98
CA SER A 120 -4.29 5.67 8.04
C SER A 120 -4.87 5.48 6.63
N TRP A 121 -6.12 5.05 6.55
CA TRP A 121 -6.84 5.00 5.29
C TRP A 121 -6.90 6.37 4.62
N GLU A 122 -7.17 7.43 5.39
CA GLU A 122 -7.21 8.81 4.86
C GLU A 122 -5.84 9.28 4.34
N ASP A 123 -4.75 8.93 5.04
CA ASP A 123 -3.39 9.22 4.59
C ASP A 123 -3.10 8.54 3.25
N SER A 124 -3.57 7.31 3.08
CA SER A 124 -3.39 6.51 1.86
C SER A 124 -4.19 7.07 0.69
N VAL A 125 -5.45 7.48 0.93
CA VAL A 125 -6.27 8.18 -0.07
C VAL A 125 -5.61 9.49 -0.48
N ALA A 126 -5.15 10.30 0.47
CA ALA A 126 -4.52 11.59 0.17
C ALA A 126 -3.27 11.44 -0.71
N PHE A 127 -2.45 10.41 -0.45
CA PHE A 127 -1.30 10.09 -1.29
C PHE A 127 -1.70 9.70 -2.72
N CYS A 128 -2.63 8.76 -2.87
CA CYS A 128 -3.06 8.32 -4.20
C CYS A 128 -3.69 9.48 -5.00
N VAL A 129 -4.52 10.31 -4.38
CA VAL A 129 -5.13 11.50 -5.00
C VAL A 129 -4.05 12.51 -5.43
N TRP A 130 -3.01 12.71 -4.62
CA TRP A 130 -1.88 13.58 -4.99
C TRP A 130 -1.18 13.13 -6.29
N LEU A 131 -1.17 11.82 -6.57
CA LEU A 131 -0.65 11.26 -7.83
C LEU A 131 -1.68 11.22 -8.97
N GLY A 132 -2.91 11.74 -8.79
CA GLY A 132 -4.00 11.58 -9.76
C GLY A 132 -4.56 10.15 -9.83
N LYS A 133 -4.38 9.38 -8.78
CA LYS A 133 -4.79 7.98 -8.62
C LYS A 133 -5.84 7.85 -7.50
N ARG A 134 -6.26 6.63 -7.22
CA ARG A 134 -7.14 6.25 -6.12
C ARG A 134 -6.66 4.97 -5.44
N LEU A 135 -7.22 4.61 -4.29
CA LEU A 135 -7.06 3.24 -3.79
C LEU A 135 -7.78 2.27 -4.73
N PRO A 136 -7.32 1.03 -4.88
CA PRO A 136 -8.09 -0.02 -5.54
C PRO A 136 -9.36 -0.33 -4.74
N THR A 137 -10.44 -0.74 -5.42
CA THR A 137 -11.55 -1.40 -4.73
C THR A 137 -11.10 -2.77 -4.22
N GLU A 138 -11.83 -3.32 -3.25
CA GLU A 138 -11.56 -4.66 -2.73
C GLU A 138 -11.59 -5.73 -3.83
N ALA A 139 -12.53 -5.61 -4.78
CA ALA A 139 -12.64 -6.51 -5.93
C ALA A 139 -11.48 -6.34 -6.92
N GLU A 140 -11.06 -5.12 -7.20
CA GLU A 140 -9.89 -4.85 -8.05
C GLU A 140 -8.62 -5.43 -7.44
N TRP A 141 -8.41 -5.21 -6.14
CA TRP A 141 -7.28 -5.75 -5.42
C TRP A 141 -7.26 -7.29 -5.51
N GLU A 142 -8.40 -7.95 -5.26
CA GLU A 142 -8.49 -9.41 -5.29
C GLU A 142 -8.24 -9.96 -6.71
N LYS A 143 -8.85 -9.39 -7.76
CA LYS A 143 -8.57 -9.78 -9.14
C LYS A 143 -7.10 -9.58 -9.49
N ALA A 144 -6.52 -8.45 -9.08
CA ALA A 144 -5.12 -8.16 -9.28
C ALA A 144 -4.21 -9.18 -8.58
N ALA A 145 -4.56 -9.65 -7.39
CA ALA A 145 -3.80 -10.63 -6.64
C ALA A 145 -3.87 -12.05 -7.22
N ARG A 146 -5.10 -12.52 -7.53
CA ARG A 146 -5.34 -13.94 -7.87
C ARG A 146 -5.50 -14.25 -9.35
N GLY A 147 -5.62 -13.23 -10.21
CA GLY A 147 -5.95 -13.45 -11.61
C GLY A 147 -7.40 -13.93 -11.81
N THR A 148 -7.63 -14.75 -12.85
CA THR A 148 -8.97 -15.21 -13.24
C THR A 148 -9.22 -16.70 -12.90
N ASP A 149 -8.19 -17.43 -12.50
CA ASP A 149 -8.24 -18.88 -12.26
C ASP A 149 -8.62 -19.25 -10.81
N GLY A 150 -8.85 -18.26 -9.95
CA GLY A 150 -9.30 -18.49 -8.58
C GLY A 150 -8.22 -19.05 -7.64
N ARG A 151 -6.93 -18.87 -7.99
CA ARG A 151 -5.80 -19.35 -7.18
C ARG A 151 -5.81 -18.83 -5.74
N ARG A 152 -5.27 -19.66 -4.85
CA ARG A 152 -5.28 -19.41 -3.42
C ARG A 152 -4.27 -18.34 -2.99
N TYR A 153 -3.09 -18.34 -3.58
CA TYR A 153 -2.01 -17.36 -3.37
C TYR A 153 -1.62 -16.72 -4.71
N PRO A 154 -0.96 -15.57 -4.74
CA PRO A 154 -0.58 -14.92 -6.01
C PRO A 154 0.23 -15.82 -6.96
N TRP A 155 1.02 -16.75 -6.42
CA TRP A 155 1.86 -17.69 -7.15
C TRP A 155 1.23 -19.05 -7.44
N GLY A 156 0.00 -19.33 -6.99
CA GLY A 156 -0.70 -20.61 -7.20
C GLY A 156 -1.44 -21.11 -5.97
N ASN A 157 -1.70 -22.41 -5.89
CA ASN A 157 -2.55 -22.99 -4.83
C ASN A 157 -1.75 -23.52 -3.62
N GLU A 158 -0.46 -23.83 -3.81
CA GLU A 158 0.37 -24.39 -2.76
C GLU A 158 1.06 -23.29 -1.95
N TRP A 159 1.02 -23.45 -0.62
CA TRP A 159 1.74 -22.54 0.28
C TRP A 159 3.24 -22.81 0.23
N ASP A 160 4.01 -21.74 0.11
CA ASP A 160 5.47 -21.77 0.27
C ASP A 160 5.90 -20.56 1.11
N PHE A 161 6.37 -20.81 2.33
CA PHE A 161 6.76 -19.74 3.26
C PHE A 161 7.95 -18.90 2.76
N LYS A 162 8.68 -19.36 1.74
CA LYS A 162 9.79 -18.62 1.13
C LYS A 162 9.34 -17.58 0.10
N LYS A 163 8.05 -17.53 -0.21
CA LYS A 163 7.50 -16.63 -1.24
C LYS A 163 6.82 -15.39 -0.72
N ALA A 164 6.73 -15.21 0.60
CA ALA A 164 6.08 -14.04 1.18
C ALA A 164 6.71 -13.65 2.52
N ASN A 165 6.88 -12.36 2.76
CA ASN A 165 7.22 -11.85 4.08
C ASN A 165 6.04 -12.07 5.05
N SER A 166 6.16 -13.02 5.94
CA SER A 166 5.10 -13.51 6.83
C SER A 166 5.66 -14.06 8.13
N ALA A 167 4.80 -14.37 9.11
CA ALA A 167 5.20 -15.10 10.31
C ALA A 167 5.94 -16.41 9.97
N SER A 168 5.45 -17.12 8.94
CA SER A 168 6.04 -18.37 8.48
C SER A 168 7.44 -18.20 7.88
N TYR A 169 7.69 -17.12 7.16
CA TYR A 169 9.01 -16.81 6.60
C TYR A 169 10.04 -16.61 7.72
N TRP A 170 9.70 -15.82 8.70
CA TRP A 170 10.60 -15.51 9.81
C TRP A 170 10.86 -16.69 10.74
N ALA A 171 9.87 -17.58 10.89
CA ALA A 171 10.01 -18.82 11.64
C ALA A 171 10.63 -19.97 10.84
N GLU A 172 10.91 -19.78 9.54
CA GLU A 172 11.48 -20.79 8.60
C GLU A 172 10.66 -22.08 8.53
N ARG A 173 9.35 -21.99 8.81
CA ARG A 173 8.36 -23.07 8.73
C ARG A 173 6.96 -22.53 8.60
N THR A 174 6.02 -23.37 8.19
CA THR A 174 4.61 -22.96 8.19
C THR A 174 4.14 -22.67 9.62
N ILE A 175 3.64 -21.47 9.83
CA ILE A 175 2.96 -21.02 11.04
C ILE A 175 1.48 -20.87 10.71
N ASP A 176 0.64 -21.39 11.58
CA ASP A 176 -0.80 -21.17 11.53
C ASP A 176 -1.31 -20.81 12.93
N PHE A 177 -2.11 -19.76 13.03
CA PHE A 177 -2.73 -19.32 14.29
C PHE A 177 -4.21 -19.70 14.24
N GLN A 178 -4.65 -20.53 15.20
CA GLN A 178 -6.05 -20.92 15.31
C GLN A 178 -6.86 -19.90 16.12
N SER A 179 -6.17 -19.00 16.83
CA SER A 179 -6.79 -18.01 17.71
C SER A 179 -5.89 -16.80 17.93
N GLY A 180 -6.47 -15.71 18.48
CA GLY A 180 -5.68 -14.56 18.95
C GLY A 180 -4.69 -14.94 20.06
N ALA A 181 -5.00 -15.95 20.87
CA ALA A 181 -4.08 -16.42 21.90
C ALA A 181 -2.81 -17.06 21.32
N ASP A 182 -2.92 -17.77 20.19
CA ASP A 182 -1.75 -18.33 19.49
C ASP A 182 -0.89 -17.22 18.89
N TRP A 183 -1.52 -16.18 18.35
CA TRP A 183 -0.84 -14.99 17.85
C TRP A 183 -0.08 -14.28 18.97
N ASP A 184 -0.73 -14.05 20.13
CA ASP A 184 -0.09 -13.46 21.31
C ASP A 184 1.07 -14.32 21.84
N ALA A 185 0.87 -15.63 21.91
CA ALA A 185 1.91 -16.57 22.33
C ALA A 185 3.14 -16.53 21.43
N PHE A 186 2.97 -16.30 20.14
CA PHE A 186 4.07 -16.20 19.19
C PHE A 186 4.73 -14.80 19.20
N TRP A 187 3.94 -13.72 19.03
CA TRP A 187 4.47 -12.38 18.83
C TRP A 187 4.74 -11.57 20.09
N VAL A 188 4.04 -11.85 21.22
CA VAL A 188 4.22 -11.06 22.45
C VAL A 188 5.33 -11.65 23.33
N ASN A 189 5.33 -12.96 23.55
CA ASN A 189 6.25 -13.59 24.51
C ASN A 189 7.03 -14.78 23.90
N GLY A 190 6.80 -15.11 22.65
CA GLY A 190 7.31 -16.32 22.03
C GLY A 190 8.48 -16.09 21.08
N GLU A 191 8.55 -16.99 20.10
CA GLU A 191 9.59 -17.02 19.08
C GLU A 191 9.57 -15.78 18.19
N GLY A 192 8.38 -15.34 17.74
CA GLY A 192 8.21 -14.15 16.91
C GLY A 192 8.69 -12.87 17.60
N ALA A 193 8.47 -12.75 18.93
CA ALA A 193 8.98 -11.64 19.71
C ALA A 193 10.52 -11.60 19.74
N LYS A 194 11.17 -12.75 19.83
CA LYS A 194 12.64 -12.85 19.78
C LYS A 194 13.16 -12.48 18.39
N ILE A 195 12.57 -13.06 17.36
CA ILE A 195 12.92 -12.80 15.96
C ILE A 195 12.79 -11.30 15.64
N SER A 196 11.66 -10.70 15.98
CA SER A 196 11.41 -9.28 15.69
C SER A 196 12.35 -8.34 16.44
N LYS A 197 12.77 -8.71 17.65
CA LYS A 197 13.78 -7.97 18.42
C LYS A 197 15.17 -8.08 17.82
N GLU A 198 15.53 -9.24 17.27
CA GLU A 198 16.87 -9.50 16.72
C GLU A 198 17.03 -9.00 15.28
N LYS A 199 16.01 -9.21 14.44
CA LYS A 199 16.06 -8.98 13.00
C LYS A 199 15.22 -7.76 12.54
N GLY A 200 14.35 -7.25 13.42
CA GLY A 200 13.41 -6.18 13.07
C GLY A 200 14.08 -4.81 13.00
N LEU A 201 13.41 -3.93 12.28
CA LEU A 201 13.66 -2.50 12.28
C LEU A 201 13.32 -1.88 13.64
N LYS A 202 13.49 -0.57 13.79
CA LYS A 202 13.03 0.18 14.96
C LYS A 202 11.59 -0.19 15.29
N GLY A 203 11.31 -0.47 16.56
CA GLY A 203 9.99 -0.93 17.01
C GLY A 203 9.65 -2.38 16.64
N ASN A 204 10.65 -3.19 16.35
CA ASN A 204 10.51 -4.62 16.03
C ASN A 204 9.68 -4.90 14.75
N VAL A 205 9.63 -3.96 13.81
CA VAL A 205 8.91 -4.08 12.54
C VAL A 205 9.74 -4.93 11.57
N LEU A 206 9.11 -5.89 10.91
CA LEU A 206 9.76 -6.86 10.02
C LEU A 206 9.35 -6.67 8.54
N THR A 207 9.03 -5.45 8.11
CA THR A 207 8.86 -5.17 6.68
C THR A 207 10.17 -5.40 5.93
N MET A 208 10.07 -5.77 4.66
CA MET A 208 11.20 -5.90 3.73
C MET A 208 11.06 -4.92 2.57
N PRO A 209 12.15 -4.59 1.86
CA PRO A 209 12.04 -3.83 0.62
C PRO A 209 11.02 -4.48 -0.33
N VAL A 210 10.24 -3.67 -1.03
CA VAL A 210 9.27 -4.18 -2.00
C VAL A 210 9.95 -5.07 -3.03
N ALA A 211 9.25 -6.10 -3.54
CA ALA A 211 9.76 -7.09 -4.47
C ALA A 211 10.96 -7.93 -3.93
N SER A 212 11.10 -8.07 -2.62
CA SER A 212 12.10 -8.97 -2.03
C SER A 212 11.86 -10.44 -2.36
N PHE A 213 10.69 -10.79 -2.84
CA PHE A 213 10.30 -12.16 -3.22
C PHE A 213 9.95 -12.23 -4.71
N PRO A 214 10.93 -12.31 -5.62
CA PRO A 214 10.68 -12.28 -7.06
C PRO A 214 9.82 -13.45 -7.58
N GLU A 215 9.86 -14.60 -6.88
CA GLU A 215 9.03 -15.77 -7.22
C GLU A 215 7.56 -15.64 -6.73
N SER A 216 7.23 -14.59 -6.01
CA SER A 216 5.85 -14.29 -5.58
C SER A 216 5.05 -13.53 -6.63
N ALA A 217 5.68 -13.07 -7.71
CA ALA A 217 5.01 -12.30 -8.75
C ALA A 217 3.84 -13.10 -9.34
N ASN A 218 2.70 -12.47 -9.42
CA ASN A 218 1.51 -13.05 -10.02
C ASN A 218 1.50 -12.88 -11.56
N PRO A 219 0.48 -13.40 -12.29
CA PRO A 219 0.44 -13.32 -13.75
C PRO A 219 0.45 -11.90 -14.33
N TYR A 220 0.06 -10.89 -13.56
CA TYR A 220 0.12 -9.49 -13.97
C TYR A 220 1.46 -8.82 -13.66
N GLY A 221 2.40 -9.54 -13.04
CA GLY A 221 3.69 -9.00 -12.61
C GLY A 221 3.58 -8.07 -11.42
N LEU A 222 2.64 -8.33 -10.50
CA LEU A 222 2.51 -7.63 -9.23
C LEU A 222 3.26 -8.40 -8.14
N TYR A 223 3.88 -7.68 -7.23
CA TYR A 223 4.65 -8.21 -6.12
C TYR A 223 3.97 -7.90 -4.79
N ASP A 224 4.32 -8.68 -3.77
CA ASP A 224 3.89 -8.49 -2.39
C ASP A 224 2.36 -8.46 -2.19
N MET A 225 1.60 -9.10 -3.13
CA MET A 225 0.16 -9.28 -3.02
C MET A 225 -0.24 -10.32 -1.94
N ALA A 226 0.74 -10.84 -1.21
CA ALA A 226 0.58 -11.71 -0.04
C ALA A 226 1.75 -11.45 0.91
N GLY A 227 1.45 -10.96 2.11
CA GLY A 227 2.47 -10.62 3.13
C GLY A 227 3.09 -9.24 2.93
N ASN A 228 4.22 -9.00 3.58
CA ASN A 228 4.89 -7.74 3.76
C ASN A 228 4.02 -6.75 4.54
N VAL A 229 3.08 -6.04 3.93
CA VAL A 229 2.07 -5.25 4.64
C VAL A 229 0.66 -5.55 4.15
N ALA A 230 -0.31 -5.51 5.03
CA ALA A 230 -1.71 -5.46 4.64
C ALA A 230 -1.98 -4.12 3.93
N GLU A 231 -2.89 -4.11 2.98
CA GLU A 231 -3.12 -2.95 2.13
C GLU A 231 -4.51 -2.39 2.31
N TRP A 232 -4.60 -1.09 2.62
CA TRP A 232 -5.86 -0.38 2.59
C TRP A 232 -6.46 -0.40 1.18
N VAL A 233 -7.76 -0.73 1.11
CA VAL A 233 -8.55 -0.61 -0.11
C VAL A 233 -9.67 0.43 0.06
N GLN A 234 -10.33 0.82 -1.02
CA GLN A 234 -11.34 1.88 -1.00
C GLN A 234 -12.57 1.55 -0.14
N ASP A 235 -12.94 0.28 -0.11
CA ASP A 235 -14.22 -0.22 0.36
C ASP A 235 -14.42 -0.06 1.86
N TRP A 236 -15.67 0.20 2.26
CA TRP A 236 -16.11 -0.09 3.61
C TRP A 236 -16.20 -1.60 3.80
N TYR A 237 -15.71 -2.10 4.92
CA TYR A 237 -15.83 -3.51 5.25
C TYR A 237 -17.23 -3.85 5.79
N ASN A 238 -17.81 -4.91 5.26
CA ASN A 238 -19.00 -5.58 5.80
C ASN A 238 -18.86 -7.08 5.58
N PRO A 239 -18.94 -7.92 6.64
CA PRO A 239 -18.74 -9.37 6.53
C PRO A 239 -19.82 -10.07 5.68
N ASN A 240 -20.94 -9.42 5.43
CA ASN A 240 -22.03 -9.97 4.62
C ASN A 240 -22.08 -9.40 3.20
N TYR A 241 -21.18 -8.50 2.83
CA TYR A 241 -21.26 -7.78 1.56
C TYR A 241 -21.30 -8.70 0.34
N TYR A 242 -20.51 -9.78 0.35
CA TYR A 242 -20.44 -10.71 -0.79
C TYR A 242 -21.77 -11.41 -1.10
N LYS A 243 -22.71 -11.48 -0.16
CA LYS A 243 -24.02 -12.12 -0.38
C LYS A 243 -24.87 -11.35 -1.39
N ASP A 244 -24.82 -10.02 -1.35
CA ASP A 244 -25.72 -9.13 -2.09
C ASP A 244 -24.99 -8.11 -2.99
N ALA A 245 -23.64 -8.14 -3.04
CA ALA A 245 -22.87 -7.19 -3.83
C ALA A 245 -23.18 -7.28 -5.33
N PRO A 246 -23.11 -6.18 -6.09
CA PRO A 246 -23.20 -6.21 -7.56
C PRO A 246 -22.20 -7.20 -8.18
N LEU A 247 -22.59 -7.78 -9.33
CA LEU A 247 -21.69 -8.67 -10.09
C LEU A 247 -20.80 -7.92 -11.08
N SER A 248 -21.01 -6.63 -11.26
CA SER A 248 -20.18 -5.77 -12.10
C SER A 248 -19.66 -4.61 -11.26
N ASP A 249 -18.34 -4.43 -11.31
CA ASP A 249 -17.59 -3.33 -10.68
C ASP A 249 -18.05 -3.00 -9.23
N PRO A 250 -18.10 -3.99 -8.31
CA PRO A 250 -18.52 -3.74 -6.94
C PRO A 250 -17.58 -2.75 -6.24
N GLN A 251 -18.17 -1.75 -5.57
CA GLN A 251 -17.45 -0.64 -4.92
C GLN A 251 -17.50 -0.72 -3.38
N GLY A 252 -17.86 -1.87 -2.83
CA GLY A 252 -18.13 -2.01 -1.41
C GLY A 252 -19.47 -1.42 -0.96
N PRO A 253 -19.82 -1.57 0.30
CA PRO A 253 -21.00 -0.93 0.87
C PRO A 253 -20.92 0.60 0.76
N PRO A 254 -22.04 1.33 0.57
CA PRO A 254 -22.02 2.78 0.42
C PRO A 254 -21.63 3.53 1.71
N ARG A 255 -21.65 2.83 2.85
CA ARG A 255 -21.27 3.35 4.17
C ARG A 255 -20.87 2.22 5.11
N GLY A 256 -20.06 2.54 6.11
CA GLY A 256 -19.62 1.60 7.13
C GLY A 256 -18.94 2.31 8.30
N ALA A 257 -18.43 1.55 9.25
CA ALA A 257 -17.66 2.03 10.40
C ALA A 257 -16.16 1.78 10.26
N ILE A 258 -15.78 0.78 9.45
CA ILE A 258 -14.41 0.30 9.27
C ILE A 258 -14.11 0.07 7.79
N LYS A 259 -12.85 0.19 7.42
CA LYS A 259 -12.36 0.01 6.04
C LYS A 259 -11.75 -1.37 5.86
N ALA A 260 -11.89 -1.93 4.66
CA ALA A 260 -11.30 -3.21 4.31
C ALA A 260 -9.77 -3.08 4.08
N MET A 261 -9.07 -4.15 4.41
CA MET A 261 -7.65 -4.37 4.12
C MET A 261 -7.46 -5.74 3.50
N ARG A 262 -6.41 -5.91 2.72
CA ARG A 262 -6.14 -7.14 1.97
C ARG A 262 -4.67 -7.55 2.06
N GLY A 263 -4.38 -8.83 1.72
CA GLY A 263 -3.02 -9.34 1.51
C GLY A 263 -2.31 -9.91 2.74
N GLY A 264 -2.78 -9.58 3.94
CA GLY A 264 -2.07 -9.92 5.17
C GLY A 264 -0.72 -9.21 5.29
N SER A 265 0.08 -9.54 6.29
CA SER A 265 1.35 -8.84 6.54
C SER A 265 2.42 -9.77 7.10
N TRP A 266 3.61 -9.25 7.36
CA TRP A 266 4.70 -9.94 8.06
C TRP A 266 4.30 -10.57 9.40
N LEU A 267 3.21 -10.07 10.00
CA LEU A 267 2.64 -10.56 11.28
C LEU A 267 1.72 -11.78 11.12
N LYS A 268 1.26 -12.05 9.90
CA LYS A 268 0.14 -12.97 9.66
C LYS A 268 0.62 -14.38 9.30
N PRO A 269 -0.18 -15.42 9.64
CA PRO A 269 0.07 -16.80 9.25
C PRO A 269 -0.33 -17.06 7.80
N ALA A 270 0.02 -18.25 7.29
CA ALA A 270 -0.27 -18.67 5.92
C ALA A 270 -1.74 -18.52 5.51
N ILE A 271 -2.66 -18.86 6.41
CA ILE A 271 -4.11 -18.79 6.14
C ILE A 271 -4.60 -17.37 5.86
N SER A 272 -3.98 -16.35 6.46
CA SER A 272 -4.34 -14.94 6.29
C SER A 272 -3.60 -14.26 5.13
N LEU A 273 -2.83 -15.01 4.31
CA LEU A 273 -2.16 -14.50 3.11
C LEU A 273 -2.84 -14.99 1.82
N ARG A 274 -3.98 -15.67 1.95
CA ARG A 274 -4.78 -16.08 0.79
C ARG A 274 -5.33 -14.84 0.06
N THR A 275 -5.42 -14.94 -1.24
CA THR A 275 -5.94 -13.84 -2.08
C THR A 275 -7.38 -13.45 -1.76
N SER A 276 -8.15 -14.35 -1.16
CA SER A 276 -9.54 -14.12 -0.72
C SER A 276 -9.65 -13.63 0.72
N ASP A 277 -8.59 -13.73 1.54
CA ASP A 277 -8.64 -13.32 2.95
C ASP A 277 -8.98 -11.84 3.09
N ARG A 278 -9.82 -11.52 4.08
CA ARG A 278 -10.32 -10.17 4.32
C ARG A 278 -9.95 -9.73 5.72
N ASP A 279 -9.40 -8.52 5.84
CA ASP A 279 -9.09 -7.88 7.12
C ASP A 279 -9.71 -6.47 7.15
N TRP A 280 -9.67 -5.80 8.27
CA TRP A 280 -10.30 -4.50 8.44
C TRP A 280 -9.66 -3.67 9.55
N GLY A 281 -9.88 -2.35 9.48
CA GLY A 281 -9.45 -1.41 10.52
C GLY A 281 -10.29 -0.14 10.53
N THR A 282 -10.20 0.64 11.61
CA THR A 282 -10.80 1.98 11.65
C THR A 282 -10.04 2.93 10.72
N MET A 283 -10.72 3.91 10.13
CA MET A 283 -10.13 4.82 9.14
C MET A 283 -8.90 5.58 9.65
N ASP A 284 -8.84 5.85 10.93
CA ASP A 284 -7.80 6.60 11.61
C ASP A 284 -6.67 5.72 12.18
N SER A 285 -6.86 4.40 12.19
CA SER A 285 -5.83 3.46 12.69
C SER A 285 -4.58 3.47 11.83
N ARG A 286 -3.41 3.30 12.46
CA ARG A 286 -2.10 3.33 11.80
C ARG A 286 -1.23 2.14 12.23
N PRO A 287 -1.58 0.93 11.80
CA PRO A 287 -0.86 -0.26 12.20
C PRO A 287 0.56 -0.31 11.60
N SER A 288 1.48 -0.95 12.30
CA SER A 288 2.86 -1.17 11.82
C SER A 288 2.99 -2.25 10.73
N GLY A 289 1.93 -2.98 10.47
CA GLY A 289 1.85 -4.00 9.43
C GLY A 289 0.89 -3.63 8.30
N THR A 290 0.52 -2.35 8.15
CA THR A 290 -0.45 -1.91 7.12
C THR A 290 0.10 -0.73 6.33
N GLY A 291 0.08 -0.86 5.02
CA GLY A 291 0.42 0.12 4.01
C GLY A 291 -0.68 0.18 2.94
N PHE A 292 -0.31 0.42 1.68
CA PHE A 292 -1.24 0.49 0.56
C PHE A 292 -0.52 0.52 -0.79
N ARG A 293 -1.27 0.31 -1.87
CA ARG A 293 -0.91 0.63 -3.25
C ARG A 293 -2.02 1.41 -3.91
N CYS A 294 -1.74 2.11 -5.02
CA CYS A 294 -2.74 2.88 -5.74
C CYS A 294 -3.20 2.18 -7.03
N ALA A 295 -4.38 2.54 -7.49
CA ALA A 295 -4.97 2.15 -8.75
C ALA A 295 -5.41 3.37 -9.57
N MET A 296 -5.72 3.15 -10.84
CA MET A 296 -6.22 4.18 -11.75
C MET A 296 -7.10 3.53 -12.80
N ASP A 297 -8.16 4.21 -13.22
CA ASP A 297 -9.04 3.72 -14.28
C ASP A 297 -8.27 3.64 -15.62
N ALA A 298 -8.49 2.57 -16.38
CA ALA A 298 -7.96 2.47 -17.73
C ALA A 298 -9.03 2.97 -18.73
N HIS A 299 -8.74 4.07 -19.40
CA HIS A 299 -9.60 4.68 -20.43
C HIS A 299 -9.30 4.13 -21.82
#